data_43b79d55f39a71680010e7d0cd3c74fd
#
_entry.id   43b79d55f39a71680010e7d0cd3c74fd
#
_cell.length_a   1.000
_cell.length_b   1.000
_cell.length_c   1.000
_cell.angle_alpha   90.00
_cell.angle_beta   90.00
_cell.angle_gamma   90.00
#
_symmetry.space_group_name_H-M   'P 1'
#
loop_
_entity.id
_entity.type
_entity.pdbx_description
1 polymer ?
#
loop_
_entity_poly.entity_id
_entity_poly.type
_entity_poly.pdbx_seq_one_letter_code
_entity_poly.pdbx_strand_id
1 'polypeptide(L)'
;MEDQPDVVVMGRSGVDVYPLQIGVGLEDVETFGKFLGGSAANVAVAAARLGHSPALVTGVGDDPFGRFVRRALRDLGVDDRLVVVDPVHPTPVTFCEIFPPDDFPLYFYRRPAAPDLQVRPADVDLDAVRSAALFWATVTGLSEEPSRAAHHAAWEARGRRRHTVLDLDYRPMFWSSKEEASAQVRAVLPQVTVAVGNREECEVAVGETDPDRAADALLDAGVELAVVKQGPRGVLGKTRTERVVVPPTPVDVVNGLGAGDAFGGSLIHGLLTGRPLEDLLRNANAAGAIVASRLECSTAMPTAAEVDAHVAAHTPPPPAARLEDTNV
;
A
#
# COMPACT_ATOMS: atom_id res chain seq x y z
N MET A 1 -4.94 25.47 15.78
CA MET A 1 -5.07 24.91 14.41
C MET A 1 -4.89 23.42 14.59
N GLU A 2 -5.90 22.63 14.27
CA GLU A 2 -5.69 21.18 14.23
C GLU A 2 -4.61 20.88 13.20
N ASP A 3 -3.63 20.06 13.55
CA ASP A 3 -2.54 19.70 12.64
C ASP A 3 -3.12 19.07 11.38
N GLN A 4 -2.82 19.67 10.23
CA GLN A 4 -3.22 19.07 8.94
C GLN A 4 -2.37 17.82 8.67
N PRO A 5 -2.97 16.76 8.12
CA PRO A 5 -2.21 15.56 7.80
C PRO A 5 -1.16 15.86 6.71
N ASP A 6 0.06 15.37 6.89
CA ASP A 6 1.10 15.44 5.87
C ASP A 6 0.90 14.37 4.77
N VAL A 7 0.18 13.28 5.10
CA VAL A 7 -0.18 12.19 4.18
C VAL A 7 -1.70 11.99 4.21
N VAL A 8 -2.33 11.98 3.04
CA VAL A 8 -3.71 11.51 2.90
C VAL A 8 -3.70 10.21 2.10
N VAL A 9 -4.28 9.17 2.68
CA VAL A 9 -4.45 7.86 2.05
C VAL A 9 -5.92 7.64 1.75
N MET A 10 -6.27 7.16 0.56
CA MET A 10 -7.66 6.90 0.15
C MET A 10 -7.82 5.48 -0.39
N GLY A 11 -8.79 4.75 0.15
CA GLY A 11 -9.07 3.38 -0.28
C GLY A 11 -9.78 2.55 0.78
N ARG A 12 -9.64 1.22 0.67
CA ARG A 12 -10.38 0.28 1.52
C ARG A 12 -9.81 0.14 2.93
N SER A 13 -10.73 -0.07 3.87
CA SER A 13 -10.47 -0.53 5.23
C SER A 13 -11.43 -1.65 5.61
N GLY A 14 -11.12 -2.38 6.67
CA GLY A 14 -11.99 -3.43 7.17
C GLY A 14 -11.38 -4.15 8.37
N VAL A 15 -11.95 -5.31 8.66
CA VAL A 15 -11.45 -6.21 9.70
C VAL A 15 -10.82 -7.43 9.04
N ASP A 16 -9.57 -7.69 9.36
CA ASP A 16 -8.91 -8.93 9.00
C ASP A 16 -9.06 -9.94 10.16
N VAL A 17 -9.42 -11.16 9.80
CA VAL A 17 -9.58 -12.28 10.74
C VAL A 17 -8.61 -13.37 10.34
N TYR A 18 -7.50 -13.48 11.08
CA TYR A 18 -6.43 -14.40 10.79
C TYR A 18 -6.52 -15.65 11.64
N PRO A 19 -6.29 -16.85 11.04
CA PRO A 19 -6.13 -18.07 11.80
C PRO A 19 -4.93 -17.95 12.73
N LEU A 20 -5.08 -18.40 13.96
CA LEU A 20 -3.96 -18.57 14.90
C LEU A 20 -3.30 -19.94 14.76
N GLN A 21 -3.83 -20.78 13.86
CA GLN A 21 -3.33 -22.10 13.48
C GLN A 21 -2.81 -22.01 12.04
N ILE A 22 -1.48 -22.04 11.88
CA ILE A 22 -0.80 -21.94 10.58
C ILE A 22 -0.79 -23.30 9.88
N GLY A 23 -0.99 -23.33 8.56
CA GLY A 23 -0.98 -24.55 7.76
C GLY A 23 -2.25 -25.38 7.87
N VAL A 24 -3.38 -24.75 8.29
CA VAL A 24 -4.69 -25.37 8.44
C VAL A 24 -5.70 -24.63 7.58
N GLY A 25 -6.54 -25.34 6.82
CA GLY A 25 -7.64 -24.76 6.04
C GLY A 25 -8.70 -24.15 6.95
N LEU A 26 -9.41 -23.12 6.46
CA LEU A 26 -10.39 -22.37 7.27
C LEU A 26 -11.50 -23.25 7.85
N GLU A 27 -11.84 -24.35 7.17
CA GLU A 27 -12.85 -25.32 7.65
C GLU A 27 -12.45 -26.03 8.94
N ASP A 28 -11.13 -26.09 9.24
CA ASP A 28 -10.57 -26.79 10.40
C ASP A 28 -9.96 -25.82 11.43
N VAL A 29 -9.99 -24.49 11.17
CA VAL A 29 -9.46 -23.48 12.08
C VAL A 29 -10.43 -23.26 13.25
N GLU A 30 -9.94 -23.42 14.48
CA GLU A 30 -10.75 -23.27 15.71
C GLU A 30 -10.59 -21.88 16.35
N THR A 31 -9.47 -21.20 16.13
CA THR A 31 -9.16 -19.91 16.80
C THR A 31 -8.67 -18.86 15.82
N PHE A 32 -9.20 -17.64 15.98
CA PHE A 32 -8.90 -16.50 15.13
C PHE A 32 -8.48 -15.28 15.95
N GLY A 33 -7.56 -14.49 15.39
CA GLY A 33 -7.25 -13.14 15.80
C GLY A 33 -7.97 -12.11 14.92
N LYS A 34 -8.39 -10.99 15.53
CA LYS A 34 -9.04 -9.87 14.83
C LYS A 34 -8.11 -8.68 14.76
N PHE A 35 -7.86 -8.19 13.54
CA PHE A 35 -6.91 -7.12 13.25
C PHE A 35 -7.55 -6.04 12.38
N LEU A 36 -6.96 -4.84 12.38
CA LEU A 36 -7.25 -3.82 11.37
C LEU A 36 -6.70 -4.31 10.04
N GLY A 37 -7.52 -4.24 8.99
CA GLY A 37 -7.18 -4.63 7.64
C GLY A 37 -7.57 -3.61 6.58
N GLY A 38 -7.28 -3.97 5.34
CA GLY A 38 -7.47 -3.12 4.17
C GLY A 38 -6.17 -2.43 3.75
N SER A 39 -5.80 -2.53 2.46
CA SER A 39 -4.49 -2.05 1.98
C SER A 39 -4.26 -0.57 2.29
N ALA A 40 -5.25 0.30 2.05
CA ALA A 40 -5.12 1.73 2.37
C ALA A 40 -4.93 1.99 3.87
N ALA A 41 -5.68 1.28 4.73
CA ALA A 41 -5.52 1.39 6.18
C ALA A 41 -4.12 0.91 6.62
N ASN A 42 -3.64 -0.20 6.08
CA ASN A 42 -2.31 -0.74 6.37
C ASN A 42 -1.19 0.22 5.93
N VAL A 43 -1.29 0.81 4.73
CA VAL A 43 -0.34 1.83 4.23
C VAL A 43 -0.32 3.06 5.14
N ALA A 44 -1.50 3.54 5.57
CA ALA A 44 -1.58 4.66 6.51
C ALA A 44 -0.92 4.34 7.84
N VAL A 45 -1.17 3.16 8.42
CA VAL A 45 -0.49 2.70 9.65
C VAL A 45 1.02 2.60 9.45
N ALA A 46 1.48 2.05 8.32
CA ALA A 46 2.90 1.97 8.03
C ALA A 46 3.55 3.36 7.94
N ALA A 47 2.88 4.35 7.31
CA ALA A 47 3.35 5.73 7.29
C ALA A 47 3.42 6.34 8.71
N ALA A 48 2.40 6.12 9.56
CA ALA A 48 2.39 6.57 10.95
C ALA A 48 3.56 5.98 11.76
N ARG A 49 3.82 4.68 11.60
CA ARG A 49 4.95 3.99 12.25
C ARG A 49 6.31 4.53 11.85
N LEU A 50 6.40 5.16 10.67
CA LEU A 50 7.60 5.81 10.14
C LEU A 50 7.67 7.32 10.46
N GLY A 51 6.76 7.82 11.30
CA GLY A 51 6.81 9.17 11.85
C GLY A 51 6.04 10.24 11.07
N HIS A 52 5.13 9.84 10.18
CA HIS A 52 4.21 10.74 9.48
C HIS A 52 2.88 10.89 10.22
N SER A 53 2.08 11.87 9.80
CA SER A 53 0.74 12.17 10.34
C SER A 53 -0.33 11.85 9.27
N PRO A 54 -0.61 10.56 8.99
CA PRO A 54 -1.55 10.19 7.95
C PRO A 54 -3.00 10.35 8.40
N ALA A 55 -3.86 10.75 7.45
CA ALA A 55 -5.31 10.64 7.56
C ALA A 55 -5.83 9.65 6.51
N LEU A 56 -6.89 8.90 6.85
CA LEU A 56 -7.47 7.89 5.97
C LEU A 56 -8.86 8.29 5.50
N VAL A 57 -9.03 8.43 4.18
CA VAL A 57 -10.33 8.56 3.51
C VAL A 57 -10.83 7.16 3.17
N THR A 58 -11.87 6.72 3.86
CA THR A 58 -12.48 5.40 3.70
C THR A 58 -13.91 5.40 4.23
N GLY A 59 -14.63 4.29 4.11
CA GLY A 59 -15.93 4.07 4.73
C GLY A 59 -15.92 2.86 5.66
N VAL A 60 -16.71 2.95 6.74
CA VAL A 60 -16.99 1.86 7.68
C VAL A 60 -18.48 1.81 8.00
N GLY A 61 -19.01 0.65 8.37
CA GLY A 61 -20.39 0.53 8.79
C GLY A 61 -20.67 1.13 10.18
N ASP A 62 -21.91 1.52 10.45
CA ASP A 62 -22.36 1.86 11.80
C ASP A 62 -22.59 0.58 12.62
N ASP A 63 -21.53 -0.16 12.86
CA ASP A 63 -21.54 -1.45 13.53
C ASP A 63 -20.35 -1.62 14.49
N PRO A 64 -20.28 -2.72 15.28
CA PRO A 64 -19.16 -2.95 16.19
C PRO A 64 -17.79 -3.02 15.50
N PHE A 65 -17.73 -3.48 14.25
CA PHE A 65 -16.49 -3.56 13.49
C PHE A 65 -16.05 -2.19 12.96
N GLY A 66 -17.00 -1.33 12.52
CA GLY A 66 -16.69 0.05 12.16
C GLY A 66 -16.13 0.86 13.35
N ARG A 67 -16.73 0.67 14.53
CA ARG A 67 -16.17 1.27 15.76
C ARG A 67 -14.79 0.71 16.12
N PHE A 68 -14.54 -0.58 15.86
CA PHE A 68 -13.22 -1.18 16.04
C PHE A 68 -12.21 -0.59 15.06
N VAL A 69 -12.52 -0.51 13.75
CA VAL A 69 -11.63 0.04 12.72
C VAL A 69 -11.22 1.46 13.10
N ARG A 70 -12.17 2.33 13.41
CA ARG A 70 -11.89 3.73 13.79
C ARG A 70 -11.01 3.83 15.04
N ARG A 71 -11.27 3.02 16.05
CA ARG A 71 -10.44 2.98 17.25
C ARG A 71 -9.02 2.49 16.94
N ALA A 72 -8.89 1.41 16.18
CA ALA A 72 -7.60 0.84 15.80
C ALA A 72 -6.76 1.82 14.97
N LEU A 73 -7.38 2.58 14.05
CA LEU A 73 -6.70 3.65 13.31
C LEU A 73 -6.08 4.67 14.27
N ARG A 74 -6.86 5.21 15.22
CA ARG A 74 -6.37 6.17 16.22
C ARG A 74 -5.26 5.59 17.10
N ASP A 75 -5.45 4.36 17.60
CA ASP A 75 -4.49 3.67 18.45
C ASP A 75 -3.14 3.42 17.73
N LEU A 76 -3.18 3.31 16.39
CA LEU A 76 -2.02 3.11 15.52
C LEU A 76 -1.51 4.42 14.88
N GLY A 77 -2.02 5.58 15.32
CA GLY A 77 -1.51 6.90 14.91
C GLY A 77 -2.06 7.42 13.59
N VAL A 78 -3.18 6.89 13.11
CA VAL A 78 -3.87 7.37 11.89
C VAL A 78 -5.07 8.22 12.26
N ASP A 79 -5.19 9.39 11.68
CA ASP A 79 -6.33 10.28 11.84
C ASP A 79 -7.58 9.69 11.15
N ASP A 80 -8.63 9.44 11.94
CA ASP A 80 -9.89 8.86 11.48
C ASP A 80 -10.99 9.91 11.21
N ARG A 81 -10.65 11.20 11.19
CA ARG A 81 -11.64 12.29 10.93
C ARG A 81 -12.25 12.23 9.53
N LEU A 82 -11.51 11.67 8.56
CA LEU A 82 -11.94 11.51 7.17
C LEU A 82 -12.63 10.16 6.92
N VAL A 83 -12.90 9.37 7.95
CA VAL A 83 -13.61 8.10 7.84
C VAL A 83 -15.13 8.35 7.83
N VAL A 84 -15.77 7.96 6.75
CA VAL A 84 -17.24 8.03 6.59
C VAL A 84 -17.90 6.86 7.29
N VAL A 85 -19.00 7.12 8.02
CA VAL A 85 -19.81 6.06 8.63
C VAL A 85 -21.04 5.82 7.75
N ASP A 86 -21.13 4.62 7.18
CA ASP A 86 -22.26 4.19 6.38
C ASP A 86 -23.33 3.53 7.28
N PRO A 87 -24.56 4.06 7.35
CA PRO A 87 -25.59 3.50 8.19
C PRO A 87 -26.27 2.26 7.59
N VAL A 88 -25.94 1.87 6.36
CA VAL A 88 -26.65 0.82 5.60
C VAL A 88 -25.79 -0.44 5.45
N HIS A 89 -24.53 -0.28 5.07
CA HIS A 89 -23.68 -1.39 4.71
C HIS A 89 -22.75 -1.79 5.87
N PRO A 90 -22.58 -3.10 6.13
CA PRO A 90 -21.72 -3.57 7.21
C PRO A 90 -20.24 -3.35 6.89
N THR A 91 -19.44 -3.15 7.94
CA THR A 91 -17.97 -3.11 7.82
C THR A 91 -17.45 -4.42 7.23
N PRO A 92 -16.62 -4.38 6.17
CA PRO A 92 -16.09 -5.58 5.54
C PRO A 92 -15.22 -6.40 6.49
N VAL A 93 -15.29 -7.73 6.31
CA VAL A 93 -14.43 -8.70 7.00
C VAL A 93 -13.68 -9.52 5.96
N THR A 94 -12.38 -9.72 6.16
CA THR A 94 -11.55 -10.56 5.32
C THR A 94 -10.99 -11.70 6.16
N PHE A 95 -11.19 -12.93 5.72
CA PHE A 95 -10.48 -14.09 6.24
C PHE A 95 -9.32 -14.44 5.33
N CYS A 96 -8.30 -15.07 5.88
CA CYS A 96 -7.22 -15.66 5.11
C CYS A 96 -6.87 -17.04 5.59
N GLU A 97 -6.25 -17.83 4.71
CA GLU A 97 -5.48 -19.00 5.08
C GLU A 97 -4.00 -18.66 5.06
N ILE A 98 -3.21 -19.34 5.87
CA ILE A 98 -1.78 -19.06 6.01
C ILE A 98 -1.00 -20.36 5.79
N PHE A 99 -0.50 -20.54 4.56
CA PHE A 99 0.32 -21.65 4.13
C PHE A 99 1.70 -21.13 3.67
N PRO A 100 2.63 -20.86 4.60
CA PRO A 100 3.96 -20.39 4.24
C PRO A 100 4.68 -21.38 3.34
N PRO A 101 5.57 -20.94 2.43
CA PRO A 101 6.09 -19.57 2.35
C PRO A 101 5.36 -18.64 1.38
N ASP A 102 4.40 -19.10 0.56
CA ASP A 102 3.93 -18.37 -0.61
C ASP A 102 2.43 -18.50 -0.94
N ASP A 103 1.66 -19.23 -0.14
CA ASP A 103 0.23 -19.41 -0.36
C ASP A 103 -0.60 -18.79 0.80
N PHE A 104 -1.31 -17.69 0.49
CA PHE A 104 -2.09 -16.89 1.45
C PHE A 104 -3.44 -16.50 0.84
N PRO A 105 -4.37 -17.46 0.65
CA PRO A 105 -5.69 -17.20 0.10
C PRO A 105 -6.48 -16.19 0.93
N LEU A 106 -7.19 -15.28 0.25
CA LEU A 106 -8.01 -14.24 0.86
C LEU A 106 -9.49 -14.43 0.50
N TYR A 107 -10.34 -14.35 1.50
CA TYR A 107 -11.80 -14.47 1.38
C TYR A 107 -12.46 -13.18 1.86
N PHE A 108 -12.99 -12.40 0.93
CA PHE A 108 -13.54 -11.07 1.19
C PHE A 108 -15.07 -11.13 1.40
N TYR A 109 -15.52 -10.77 2.58
CA TYR A 109 -16.93 -10.59 2.92
C TYR A 109 -17.30 -9.10 2.86
N ARG A 110 -17.62 -8.62 1.64
CA ARG A 110 -17.93 -7.21 1.37
C ARG A 110 -19.10 -7.00 0.40
N ARG A 111 -20.02 -7.97 0.36
CA ARG A 111 -21.26 -7.90 -0.41
C ARG A 111 -22.47 -7.69 0.50
N PRO A 112 -23.59 -7.02 0.03
CA PRO A 112 -23.81 -6.58 -1.35
C PRO A 112 -22.99 -5.36 -1.77
N ALA A 113 -22.53 -4.52 -0.84
CA ALA A 113 -21.63 -3.41 -1.06
C ALA A 113 -20.76 -3.17 0.19
N ALA A 114 -19.61 -2.54 0.02
CA ALA A 114 -18.72 -2.17 1.11
C ALA A 114 -18.76 -0.65 1.35
N PRO A 115 -18.74 -0.18 2.60
CA PRO A 115 -18.80 1.25 2.95
C PRO A 115 -17.71 2.10 2.27
N ASP A 116 -16.50 1.58 2.09
CA ASP A 116 -15.42 2.28 1.39
C ASP A 116 -15.75 2.56 -0.09
N LEU A 117 -16.60 1.72 -0.71
CA LEU A 117 -17.10 1.94 -2.07
C LEU A 117 -18.34 2.85 -2.12
N GLN A 118 -18.89 3.24 -0.98
CA GLN A 118 -20.01 4.17 -0.86
C GLN A 118 -19.58 5.62 -0.58
N VAL A 119 -18.30 5.89 -0.43
CA VAL A 119 -17.73 7.23 -0.29
C VAL A 119 -18.02 8.04 -1.55
N ARG A 120 -18.65 9.19 -1.39
CA ARG A 120 -19.05 10.11 -2.48
C ARG A 120 -18.06 11.25 -2.61
N PRO A 121 -18.01 11.96 -3.76
CA PRO A 121 -17.19 13.16 -3.89
C PRO A 121 -17.43 14.22 -2.79
N ALA A 122 -18.66 14.36 -2.32
CA ALA A 122 -19.02 15.31 -1.26
C ALA A 122 -18.53 14.89 0.14
N ASP A 123 -18.16 13.64 0.33
CA ASP A 123 -17.67 13.11 1.60
C ASP A 123 -16.15 13.25 1.72
N VAL A 124 -15.45 13.62 0.63
CA VAL A 124 -13.99 13.78 0.60
C VAL A 124 -13.61 15.21 0.98
N ASP A 125 -12.75 15.35 1.98
CA ASP A 125 -12.10 16.62 2.27
C ASP A 125 -11.05 16.94 1.20
N LEU A 126 -11.50 17.65 0.14
CA LEU A 126 -10.65 18.00 -0.99
C LEU A 126 -9.55 19.01 -0.61
N ASP A 127 -9.72 19.77 0.48
CA ASP A 127 -8.69 20.69 0.95
C ASP A 127 -7.57 19.93 1.66
N ALA A 128 -7.89 18.90 2.43
CA ALA A 128 -6.91 17.98 2.99
C ALA A 128 -6.13 17.28 1.88
N VAL A 129 -6.81 16.73 0.86
CA VAL A 129 -6.17 16.10 -0.31
C VAL A 129 -5.24 17.07 -1.03
N ARG A 130 -5.67 18.30 -1.22
CA ARG A 130 -4.91 19.35 -1.93
C ARG A 130 -3.67 19.78 -1.15
N SER A 131 -3.78 19.93 0.16
CA SER A 131 -2.73 20.49 1.02
C SER A 131 -1.70 19.46 1.49
N ALA A 132 -2.05 18.19 1.58
CA ALA A 132 -1.13 17.13 2.02
C ALA A 132 0.20 17.13 1.22
N ALA A 133 1.30 16.79 1.87
CA ALA A 133 2.59 16.64 1.20
C ALA A 133 2.58 15.45 0.23
N LEU A 134 1.82 14.38 0.57
CA LEU A 134 1.64 13.20 -0.26
C LEU A 134 0.16 12.75 -0.26
N PHE A 135 -0.34 12.37 -1.43
CA PHE A 135 -1.64 11.72 -1.61
C PHE A 135 -1.43 10.31 -2.19
N TRP A 136 -1.98 9.31 -1.51
CA TRP A 136 -1.95 7.90 -1.90
C TRP A 136 -3.36 7.39 -2.14
N ALA A 137 -3.61 6.79 -3.29
CA ALA A 137 -4.89 6.15 -3.56
C ALA A 137 -4.69 4.75 -4.14
N THR A 138 -5.64 3.84 -3.87
CA THR A 138 -5.59 2.46 -4.35
C THR A 138 -6.57 2.23 -5.50
N VAL A 139 -6.18 1.42 -6.48
CA VAL A 139 -7.01 1.07 -7.65
C VAL A 139 -8.32 0.40 -7.25
N THR A 140 -8.37 -0.31 -6.13
CA THR A 140 -9.61 -0.93 -5.65
C THR A 140 -10.76 0.04 -5.45
N GLY A 141 -10.47 1.32 -5.14
CA GLY A 141 -11.48 2.37 -5.02
C GLY A 141 -12.16 2.78 -6.34
N LEU A 142 -11.59 2.39 -7.48
CA LEU A 142 -12.15 2.62 -8.82
C LEU A 142 -13.13 1.54 -9.26
N SER A 143 -13.29 0.45 -8.49
CA SER A 143 -14.05 -0.71 -8.92
C SER A 143 -15.56 -0.43 -9.04
N GLU A 144 -16.12 0.45 -8.21
CA GLU A 144 -17.55 0.72 -8.17
C GLU A 144 -17.85 2.22 -7.93
N GLU A 145 -19.02 2.66 -8.37
CA GLU A 145 -19.60 3.96 -7.98
C GLU A 145 -20.28 3.84 -6.60
N PRO A 146 -20.30 4.92 -5.80
CA PRO A 146 -19.81 6.29 -6.07
C PRO A 146 -18.31 6.50 -5.78
N SER A 147 -17.60 5.51 -5.24
CA SER A 147 -16.19 5.64 -4.85
C SER A 147 -15.28 6.02 -6.04
N ARG A 148 -15.56 5.49 -7.24
CA ARG A 148 -14.85 5.87 -8.46
C ARG A 148 -14.89 7.37 -8.68
N ALA A 149 -16.10 7.97 -8.65
CA ALA A 149 -16.27 9.41 -8.79
C ALA A 149 -15.56 10.20 -7.67
N ALA A 150 -15.55 9.68 -6.44
CA ALA A 150 -14.84 10.30 -5.32
C ALA A 150 -13.32 10.32 -5.52
N HIS A 151 -12.75 9.23 -6.03
CA HIS A 151 -11.33 9.16 -6.38
C HIS A 151 -10.96 10.13 -7.50
N HIS A 152 -11.77 10.23 -8.55
CA HIS A 152 -11.56 11.21 -9.62
C HIS A 152 -11.59 12.64 -9.09
N ALA A 153 -12.57 12.99 -8.22
CA ALA A 153 -12.62 14.31 -7.60
C ALA A 153 -11.39 14.60 -6.73
N ALA A 154 -10.88 13.60 -6.02
CA ALA A 154 -9.66 13.73 -5.22
C ALA A 154 -8.43 14.02 -6.10
N TRP A 155 -8.22 13.29 -7.21
CA TRP A 155 -7.12 13.54 -8.15
C TRP A 155 -7.26 14.90 -8.86
N GLU A 156 -8.46 15.29 -9.26
CA GLU A 156 -8.70 16.61 -9.85
C GLU A 156 -8.34 17.73 -8.85
N ALA A 157 -8.78 17.63 -7.61
CA ALA A 157 -8.43 18.58 -6.55
C ALA A 157 -6.93 18.59 -6.27
N ARG A 158 -6.26 17.44 -6.31
CA ARG A 158 -4.81 17.28 -6.14
C ARG A 158 -4.03 17.98 -7.25
N GLY A 159 -4.54 17.97 -8.49
CA GLY A 159 -3.95 18.66 -9.62
C GLY A 159 -2.55 18.17 -9.98
N ARG A 160 -2.29 16.90 -9.83
CA ARG A 160 -1.02 16.24 -10.14
C ARG A 160 0.20 16.86 -9.40
N ARG A 161 0.00 17.29 -8.17
CA ARG A 161 1.11 17.77 -7.33
C ARG A 161 2.10 16.63 -7.06
N ARG A 162 3.34 17.00 -6.78
CA ARG A 162 4.41 16.05 -6.40
C ARG A 162 3.91 15.07 -5.33
N HIS A 163 4.33 13.80 -5.45
CA HIS A 163 3.90 12.69 -4.58
C HIS A 163 2.38 12.43 -4.61
N THR A 164 1.82 12.38 -5.81
CA THR A 164 0.50 11.80 -6.05
C THR A 164 0.70 10.36 -6.48
N VAL A 165 0.40 9.41 -5.59
CA VAL A 165 0.74 7.99 -5.73
C VAL A 165 -0.51 7.16 -6.04
N LEU A 166 -0.40 6.29 -7.04
CA LEU A 166 -1.36 5.23 -7.34
C LEU A 166 -0.76 3.87 -6.98
N ASP A 167 -1.38 3.19 -6.02
CA ASP A 167 -1.14 1.78 -5.77
C ASP A 167 -2.05 0.94 -6.67
N LEU A 168 -1.43 0.12 -7.49
CA LEU A 168 -2.13 -0.67 -8.51
C LEU A 168 -2.93 -1.83 -7.92
N ASP A 169 -2.85 -2.12 -6.66
CA ASP A 169 -3.61 -3.06 -5.80
C ASP A 169 -4.83 -3.72 -6.50
N TYR A 170 -4.58 -4.45 -7.58
CA TYR A 170 -5.62 -5.14 -8.35
C TYR A 170 -6.10 -6.38 -7.61
N ARG A 171 -7.43 -6.50 -7.46
CA ARG A 171 -8.09 -7.67 -6.88
C ARG A 171 -9.17 -8.14 -7.85
N PRO A 172 -8.98 -9.26 -8.58
CA PRO A 172 -9.90 -9.71 -9.63
C PRO A 172 -11.36 -9.78 -9.19
N MET A 173 -11.60 -10.19 -7.93
CA MET A 173 -12.96 -10.37 -7.39
C MET A 173 -13.72 -9.05 -7.15
N PHE A 174 -13.09 -7.90 -7.30
CA PHE A 174 -13.74 -6.59 -7.14
C PHE A 174 -14.16 -5.98 -8.49
N TRP A 175 -13.82 -6.61 -9.59
CA TRP A 175 -14.08 -6.10 -10.93
C TRP A 175 -14.99 -7.01 -11.72
N SER A 176 -15.75 -6.46 -12.64
CA SER A 176 -16.56 -7.25 -13.59
C SER A 176 -15.67 -7.97 -14.61
N SER A 177 -14.53 -7.35 -14.97
CA SER A 177 -13.51 -7.92 -15.84
C SER A 177 -12.16 -7.23 -15.68
N LYS A 178 -11.09 -7.88 -16.19
CA LYS A 178 -9.74 -7.33 -16.28
C LYS A 178 -9.69 -6.11 -17.19
N GLU A 179 -10.47 -6.11 -18.27
CA GLU A 179 -10.56 -5.02 -19.25
C GLU A 179 -11.15 -3.75 -18.62
N GLU A 180 -12.19 -3.90 -17.77
CA GLU A 180 -12.75 -2.78 -17.02
C GLU A 180 -11.70 -2.19 -16.08
N ALA A 181 -11.04 -3.02 -15.29
CA ALA A 181 -9.96 -2.58 -14.39
C ALA A 181 -8.87 -1.83 -15.17
N SER A 182 -8.41 -2.40 -16.29
CA SER A 182 -7.41 -1.78 -17.17
C SER A 182 -7.85 -0.41 -17.68
N ALA A 183 -9.09 -0.29 -18.13
CA ALA A 183 -9.62 0.97 -18.64
C ALA A 183 -9.64 2.06 -17.56
N GLN A 184 -10.09 1.73 -16.35
CA GLN A 184 -10.12 2.67 -15.22
C GLN A 184 -8.72 3.08 -14.78
N VAL A 185 -7.78 2.15 -14.66
CA VAL A 185 -6.39 2.46 -14.31
C VAL A 185 -5.75 3.38 -15.34
N ARG A 186 -5.88 3.07 -16.63
CA ARG A 186 -5.32 3.90 -17.72
C ARG A 186 -5.88 5.31 -17.72
N ALA A 187 -7.14 5.51 -17.35
CA ALA A 187 -7.76 6.83 -17.28
C ALA A 187 -7.15 7.73 -16.20
N VAL A 188 -6.59 7.15 -15.11
CA VAL A 188 -6.02 7.90 -13.99
C VAL A 188 -4.51 8.02 -14.02
N LEU A 189 -3.78 7.19 -14.76
CA LEU A 189 -2.31 7.26 -14.85
C LEU A 189 -1.79 8.66 -15.18
N PRO A 190 -2.40 9.45 -16.12
CA PRO A 190 -1.95 10.82 -16.40
C PRO A 190 -2.08 11.79 -15.23
N GLN A 191 -2.86 11.45 -14.20
CA GLN A 191 -3.15 12.31 -13.04
C GLN A 191 -2.20 12.05 -11.86
N VAL A 192 -1.38 10.99 -11.91
CA VAL A 192 -0.48 10.60 -10.84
C VAL A 192 1.00 10.79 -11.21
N THR A 193 1.85 10.95 -10.20
CA THR A 193 3.29 11.12 -10.40
C THR A 193 4.08 9.85 -10.08
N VAL A 194 3.51 8.97 -9.24
CA VAL A 194 4.13 7.70 -8.86
C VAL A 194 3.11 6.58 -9.03
N ALA A 195 3.52 5.48 -9.65
CA ALA A 195 2.73 4.25 -9.69
C ALA A 195 3.55 3.10 -9.08
N VAL A 196 2.92 2.32 -8.20
CA VAL A 196 3.53 1.17 -7.56
C VAL A 196 2.64 -0.05 -7.70
N GLY A 197 3.21 -1.18 -8.10
CA GLY A 197 2.48 -2.44 -8.24
C GLY A 197 3.40 -3.64 -8.40
N ASN A 198 2.83 -4.82 -8.35
CA ASN A 198 3.52 -6.04 -8.75
C ASN A 198 3.37 -6.28 -10.27
N ARG A 199 3.95 -7.37 -10.77
CA ARG A 199 3.95 -7.66 -12.22
C ARG A 199 2.55 -7.90 -12.80
N GLU A 200 1.68 -8.57 -12.05
CA GLU A 200 0.29 -8.83 -12.46
C GLU A 200 -0.53 -7.53 -12.48
N GLU A 201 -0.35 -6.70 -11.46
CA GLU A 201 -0.96 -5.38 -11.37
C GLU A 201 -0.50 -4.46 -12.51
N CYS A 202 0.79 -4.52 -12.89
CA CYS A 202 1.31 -3.80 -14.05
C CYS A 202 0.73 -4.33 -15.36
N GLU A 203 0.54 -5.65 -15.50
CA GLU A 203 -0.11 -6.23 -16.68
C GLU A 203 -1.53 -5.68 -16.85
N VAL A 204 -2.30 -5.58 -15.76
CA VAL A 204 -3.63 -4.96 -15.79
C VAL A 204 -3.55 -3.49 -16.17
N ALA A 205 -2.61 -2.74 -15.60
CA ALA A 205 -2.49 -1.31 -15.81
C ALA A 205 -2.06 -0.95 -17.23
N VAL A 206 -1.04 -1.61 -17.77
CA VAL A 206 -0.38 -1.20 -19.04
C VAL A 206 -0.19 -2.32 -20.05
N GLY A 207 -0.57 -3.57 -19.71
CA GLY A 207 -0.48 -4.72 -20.62
C GLY A 207 0.89 -5.40 -20.70
N GLU A 208 1.80 -5.09 -19.75
CA GLU A 208 3.17 -5.56 -19.74
C GLU A 208 3.51 -6.31 -18.45
N THR A 209 4.11 -7.49 -18.58
CA THR A 209 4.57 -8.33 -17.45
C THR A 209 6.08 -8.27 -17.24
N ASP A 210 6.85 -7.86 -18.26
CA ASP A 210 8.28 -7.59 -18.13
C ASP A 210 8.47 -6.31 -17.30
N PRO A 211 9.25 -6.32 -16.22
CA PRO A 211 9.35 -5.17 -15.31
C PRO A 211 9.85 -3.89 -15.98
N ASP A 212 10.82 -3.99 -16.87
CA ASP A 212 11.37 -2.82 -17.57
C ASP A 212 10.37 -2.24 -18.56
N ARG A 213 9.70 -3.09 -19.37
CA ARG A 213 8.66 -2.65 -20.30
C ARG A 213 7.44 -2.10 -19.58
N ALA A 214 7.05 -2.72 -18.46
CA ALA A 214 5.97 -2.22 -17.62
C ALA A 214 6.29 -0.83 -17.06
N ALA A 215 7.51 -0.64 -16.55
CA ALA A 215 7.96 0.66 -16.06
C ALA A 215 8.00 1.71 -17.18
N ASP A 216 8.49 1.36 -18.38
CA ASP A 216 8.49 2.26 -19.54
C ASP A 216 7.07 2.66 -19.95
N ALA A 217 6.14 1.69 -20.01
CA ALA A 217 4.74 1.96 -20.35
C ALA A 217 4.03 2.84 -19.30
N LEU A 218 4.33 2.67 -18.00
CA LEU A 218 3.85 3.57 -16.95
C LEU A 218 4.40 4.99 -17.11
N LEU A 219 5.70 5.11 -17.39
CA LEU A 219 6.33 6.42 -17.65
C LEU A 219 5.74 7.08 -18.90
N ASP A 220 5.47 6.31 -19.96
CA ASP A 220 4.85 6.82 -21.19
C ASP A 220 3.39 7.25 -20.97
N ALA A 221 2.68 6.62 -20.02
CA ALA A 221 1.35 7.04 -19.58
C ALA A 221 1.37 8.31 -18.73
N GLY A 222 2.55 8.88 -18.40
CA GLY A 222 2.70 10.15 -17.71
C GLY A 222 3.22 10.07 -16.28
N VAL A 223 3.45 8.88 -15.73
CA VAL A 223 4.06 8.68 -14.41
C VAL A 223 5.51 9.18 -14.40
N GLU A 224 6.00 9.71 -13.30
CA GLU A 224 7.38 10.20 -13.13
C GLU A 224 8.29 9.15 -12.49
N LEU A 225 7.73 8.33 -11.59
CA LEU A 225 8.40 7.20 -10.95
C LEU A 225 7.52 5.96 -11.04
N ALA A 226 7.98 4.95 -11.74
CA ALA A 226 7.39 3.61 -11.77
C ALA A 226 8.12 2.67 -10.81
N VAL A 227 7.38 1.99 -9.93
CA VAL A 227 7.92 1.02 -8.98
C VAL A 227 7.27 -0.34 -9.23
N VAL A 228 8.06 -1.31 -9.71
CA VAL A 228 7.57 -2.65 -10.06
C VAL A 228 8.12 -3.68 -9.09
N LYS A 229 7.25 -4.17 -8.21
CA LYS A 229 7.55 -5.24 -7.25
C LYS A 229 7.62 -6.58 -7.98
N GLN A 230 8.64 -7.39 -7.68
CA GLN A 230 8.89 -8.65 -8.38
C GLN A 230 8.93 -9.86 -7.42
N GLY A 231 8.41 -9.71 -6.21
CA GLY A 231 8.44 -10.74 -5.16
C GLY A 231 9.87 -11.19 -4.86
N PRO A 232 10.17 -12.51 -4.99
CA PRO A 232 11.51 -13.06 -4.69
C PRO A 232 12.64 -12.51 -5.56
N ARG A 233 12.35 -11.70 -6.58
CA ARG A 233 13.35 -11.05 -7.46
C ARG A 233 13.60 -9.59 -7.10
N GLY A 234 13.01 -9.08 -6.01
CA GLY A 234 13.22 -7.73 -5.54
C GLY A 234 12.29 -6.70 -6.18
N VAL A 235 12.78 -5.51 -6.43
CA VAL A 235 12.00 -4.39 -6.96
C VAL A 235 12.80 -3.60 -8.00
N LEU A 236 12.13 -3.15 -9.05
CA LEU A 236 12.61 -2.17 -10.02
C LEU A 236 11.98 -0.82 -9.71
N GLY A 237 12.78 0.23 -9.60
CA GLY A 237 12.34 1.62 -9.66
C GLY A 237 12.91 2.29 -10.89
N LYS A 238 12.07 3.02 -11.64
CA LYS A 238 12.49 3.67 -12.88
C LYS A 238 11.86 5.04 -13.03
N THR A 239 12.70 6.01 -13.40
CA THR A 239 12.31 7.33 -13.89
C THR A 239 12.77 7.49 -15.33
N ARG A 240 12.55 8.65 -15.94
CA ARG A 240 13.10 8.94 -17.30
C ARG A 240 14.63 8.96 -17.35
N THR A 241 15.31 9.17 -16.22
CA THR A 241 16.78 9.37 -16.17
C THR A 241 17.50 8.37 -15.28
N GLU A 242 16.77 7.60 -14.48
CA GLU A 242 17.35 6.68 -13.50
C GLU A 242 16.64 5.33 -13.54
N ARG A 243 17.40 4.25 -13.40
CA ARG A 243 16.94 2.88 -13.30
C ARG A 243 17.68 2.16 -12.20
N VAL A 244 16.96 1.68 -11.20
CA VAL A 244 17.51 0.97 -10.04
C VAL A 244 16.79 -0.35 -9.87
N VAL A 245 17.55 -1.41 -9.63
CA VAL A 245 17.02 -2.71 -9.22
C VAL A 245 17.61 -3.05 -7.85
N VAL A 246 16.75 -3.27 -6.87
CA VAL A 246 17.15 -3.69 -5.53
C VAL A 246 16.76 -5.15 -5.35
N PRO A 247 17.70 -6.03 -4.95
CA PRO A 247 17.40 -7.44 -4.66
C PRO A 247 16.44 -7.55 -3.46
N PRO A 248 15.74 -8.69 -3.31
CA PRO A 248 14.90 -8.93 -2.14
C PRO A 248 15.78 -9.02 -0.88
N THR A 249 15.20 -8.65 0.26
CA THR A 249 15.81 -8.92 1.55
C THR A 249 15.35 -10.31 2.02
N PRO A 250 16.26 -11.27 2.22
CA PRO A 250 15.89 -12.63 2.66
C PRO A 250 15.28 -12.61 4.07
N VAL A 251 14.16 -13.31 4.24
CA VAL A 251 13.51 -13.54 5.53
C VAL A 251 12.82 -14.90 5.54
N ASP A 252 12.61 -15.46 6.73
CA ASP A 252 11.72 -16.60 6.91
C ASP A 252 10.28 -16.09 6.88
N VAL A 253 9.55 -16.45 5.83
CA VAL A 253 8.18 -15.97 5.63
C VAL A 253 7.22 -16.70 6.55
N VAL A 254 6.49 -15.96 7.38
CA VAL A 254 5.39 -16.44 8.22
C VAL A 254 4.06 -16.12 7.56
N ASN A 255 3.87 -14.86 7.11
CA ASN A 255 2.67 -14.41 6.41
C ASN A 255 3.03 -13.31 5.40
N GLY A 256 2.82 -13.56 4.12
CA GLY A 256 3.12 -12.59 3.05
C GLY A 256 2.14 -11.43 2.94
N LEU A 257 1.00 -11.50 3.65
CA LEU A 257 -0.02 -10.45 3.64
C LEU A 257 0.50 -9.18 4.33
N GLY A 258 0.19 -8.01 3.77
CA GLY A 258 0.62 -6.72 4.31
C GLY A 258 2.07 -6.32 3.96
N ALA A 259 2.89 -7.21 3.42
CA ALA A 259 4.25 -6.87 2.98
C ALA A 259 4.27 -5.75 1.91
N GLY A 260 3.30 -5.77 0.98
CA GLY A 260 3.09 -4.72 0.00
C GLY A 260 2.70 -3.38 0.62
N ASP A 261 1.89 -3.42 1.68
CA ASP A 261 1.42 -2.22 2.38
C ASP A 261 2.56 -1.60 3.22
N ALA A 262 3.39 -2.42 3.87
CA ALA A 262 4.60 -1.98 4.56
C ALA A 262 5.61 -1.36 3.59
N PHE A 263 5.79 -1.98 2.42
CA PHE A 263 6.56 -1.39 1.32
C PHE A 263 6.01 -0.01 0.94
N GLY A 264 4.68 0.11 0.78
CA GLY A 264 4.00 1.38 0.46
C GLY A 264 4.24 2.47 1.50
N GLY A 265 4.10 2.16 2.79
CA GLY A 265 4.39 3.11 3.87
C GLY A 265 5.85 3.58 3.90
N SER A 266 6.80 2.66 3.64
CA SER A 266 8.22 3.00 3.54
C SER A 266 8.54 3.79 2.26
N LEU A 267 7.84 3.52 1.15
CA LEU A 267 7.91 4.33 -0.07
C LEU A 267 7.45 5.77 0.20
N ILE A 268 6.35 5.97 0.92
CA ILE A 268 5.87 7.28 1.37
C ILE A 268 6.98 8.00 2.14
N HIS A 269 7.55 7.35 3.15
CA HIS A 269 8.63 7.91 3.96
C HIS A 269 9.85 8.32 3.13
N GLY A 270 10.31 7.46 2.23
CA GLY A 270 11.43 7.76 1.36
C GLY A 270 11.19 8.93 0.41
N LEU A 271 9.98 9.03 -0.16
CA LEU A 271 9.57 10.14 -1.03
C LEU A 271 9.54 11.48 -0.28
N LEU A 272 8.96 11.50 0.93
CA LEU A 272 8.82 12.73 1.73
C LEU A 272 10.14 13.20 2.34
N THR A 273 11.04 12.28 2.66
CA THR A 273 12.39 12.59 3.17
C THR A 273 13.41 12.84 2.07
N GLY A 274 13.03 12.68 0.79
CA GLY A 274 13.91 12.92 -0.35
C GLY A 274 15.09 11.95 -0.45
N ARG A 275 14.91 10.68 -0.05
CA ARG A 275 15.94 9.65 -0.15
C ARG A 275 16.31 9.38 -1.61
N PRO A 276 17.59 9.08 -1.93
CA PRO A 276 17.97 8.54 -3.24
C PRO A 276 17.13 7.29 -3.58
N LEU A 277 16.85 7.07 -4.87
CA LEU A 277 15.95 6.02 -5.32
C LEU A 277 16.37 4.63 -4.82
N GLU A 278 17.67 4.33 -4.84
CA GLU A 278 18.19 3.05 -4.36
C GLU A 278 17.92 2.83 -2.86
N ASP A 279 18.18 3.83 -2.02
CA ASP A 279 17.96 3.75 -0.58
C ASP A 279 16.48 3.68 -0.24
N LEU A 280 15.65 4.45 -0.96
CA LEU A 280 14.18 4.41 -0.85
C LEU A 280 13.66 2.99 -1.11
N LEU A 281 14.07 2.35 -2.22
CA LEU A 281 13.63 1.00 -2.57
C LEU A 281 14.19 -0.06 -1.62
N ARG A 282 15.42 0.09 -1.15
CA ARG A 282 16.05 -0.81 -0.18
C ARG A 282 15.29 -0.81 1.15
N ASN A 283 14.93 0.38 1.65
CA ASN A 283 14.15 0.51 2.88
C ASN A 283 12.72 -0.03 2.70
N ALA A 284 12.09 0.21 1.55
CA ALA A 284 10.77 -0.31 1.26
C ALA A 284 10.77 -1.86 1.19
N ASN A 285 11.79 -2.48 0.57
CA ASN A 285 11.97 -3.93 0.59
C ASN A 285 12.17 -4.46 2.02
N ALA A 286 12.98 -3.79 2.83
CA ALA A 286 13.22 -4.17 4.22
C ALA A 286 11.92 -4.10 5.06
N ALA A 287 11.11 -3.05 4.89
CA ALA A 287 9.83 -2.92 5.58
C ALA A 287 8.87 -4.08 5.20
N GLY A 288 8.77 -4.40 3.91
CA GLY A 288 7.98 -5.54 3.44
C GLY A 288 8.49 -6.88 3.98
N ALA A 289 9.80 -7.09 4.02
CA ALA A 289 10.41 -8.31 4.55
C ALA A 289 10.15 -8.48 6.06
N ILE A 290 10.24 -7.39 6.85
CA ILE A 290 9.93 -7.41 8.29
C ILE A 290 8.48 -7.86 8.51
N VAL A 291 7.51 -7.31 7.77
CA VAL A 291 6.10 -7.70 7.91
C VAL A 291 5.89 -9.14 7.47
N ALA A 292 6.51 -9.57 6.38
CA ALA A 292 6.40 -10.96 5.91
C ALA A 292 6.91 -11.99 6.94
N SER A 293 7.82 -11.61 7.84
CA SER A 293 8.30 -12.46 8.94
C SER A 293 7.39 -12.48 10.18
N ARG A 294 6.23 -11.78 10.13
CA ARG A 294 5.28 -11.64 11.24
C ARG A 294 3.90 -12.21 10.83
N LEU A 295 3.06 -12.52 11.81
CA LEU A 295 1.73 -13.05 11.53
C LEU A 295 0.75 -11.96 11.09
N GLU A 296 0.81 -10.80 11.72
CA GLU A 296 -0.14 -9.71 11.60
C GLU A 296 0.27 -8.71 10.48
N CYS A 297 -0.69 -7.91 10.00
CA CYS A 297 -0.40 -6.84 9.04
C CYS A 297 -0.22 -5.48 9.74
N SER A 298 -1.32 -4.80 10.08
CA SER A 298 -1.29 -3.42 10.57
C SER A 298 -0.49 -3.24 11.87
N THR A 299 -0.67 -4.13 12.84
CA THR A 299 0.04 -4.11 14.13
C THR A 299 1.51 -4.52 14.00
N ALA A 300 1.85 -5.22 12.91
CA ALA A 300 3.20 -5.68 12.60
C ALA A 300 4.03 -4.66 11.80
N MET A 301 3.46 -3.52 11.41
CA MET A 301 4.18 -2.50 10.65
C MET A 301 5.42 -2.00 11.40
N PRO A 302 6.61 -1.99 10.75
CA PRO A 302 7.86 -1.65 11.41
C PRO A 302 7.99 -0.15 11.69
N THR A 303 8.75 0.19 12.71
CA THR A 303 9.24 1.54 12.95
C THR A 303 10.43 1.88 12.05
N ALA A 304 10.77 3.17 11.91
CA ALA A 304 11.95 3.60 11.18
C ALA A 304 13.24 2.95 11.71
N ALA A 305 13.37 2.84 13.03
CA ALA A 305 14.54 2.19 13.66
C ALA A 305 14.64 0.69 13.32
N GLU A 306 13.52 -0.03 13.25
CA GLU A 306 13.51 -1.44 12.83
C GLU A 306 13.91 -1.58 11.35
N VAL A 307 13.42 -0.70 10.48
CA VAL A 307 13.80 -0.70 9.05
C VAL A 307 15.28 -0.40 8.89
N ASP A 308 15.79 0.64 9.54
CA ASP A 308 17.20 1.03 9.46
C ASP A 308 18.14 -0.08 9.98
N ALA A 309 17.78 -0.71 11.11
CA ALA A 309 18.52 -1.84 11.66
C ALA A 309 18.52 -3.05 10.71
N HIS A 310 17.37 -3.35 10.09
CA HIS A 310 17.26 -4.45 9.15
C HIS A 310 18.08 -4.20 7.88
N VAL A 311 18.05 -2.98 7.33
CA VAL A 311 18.87 -2.58 6.19
C VAL A 311 20.35 -2.69 6.52
N ALA A 312 20.78 -2.19 7.68
CA ALA A 312 22.19 -2.27 8.12
C ALA A 312 22.68 -3.71 8.24
N ALA A 313 21.85 -4.63 8.75
CA ALA A 313 22.19 -6.04 8.90
C ALA A 313 22.35 -6.81 7.58
N HIS A 314 21.68 -6.32 6.50
CA HIS A 314 21.67 -7.01 5.18
C HIS A 314 22.41 -6.25 4.08
N THR A 315 23.02 -5.09 4.40
CA THR A 315 23.87 -4.37 3.45
C THR A 315 25.32 -4.83 3.62
N PRO A 316 25.97 -5.37 2.58
CA PRO A 316 27.37 -5.72 2.69
C PRO A 316 28.22 -4.47 3.02
N PRO A 317 29.27 -4.61 3.85
CA PRO A 317 30.15 -3.49 4.15
C PRO A 317 30.76 -2.95 2.86
N PRO A 318 30.99 -1.62 2.76
CA PRO A 318 31.66 -1.04 1.60
C PRO A 318 33.01 -1.77 1.40
N PRO A 319 33.42 -2.01 0.13
CA PRO A 319 34.71 -2.62 -0.15
C PRO A 319 35.80 -1.82 0.54
N ALA A 320 36.65 -2.49 1.31
CA ALA A 320 37.76 -1.84 2.00
C ALA A 320 38.55 -0.97 1.00
N ALA A 321 38.71 0.31 1.33
CA ALA A 321 39.51 1.21 0.51
C ALA A 321 40.88 0.56 0.30
N ARG A 322 41.26 0.26 -0.95
CA ARG A 322 42.62 -0.16 -1.26
C ARG A 322 43.53 0.98 -0.83
N LEU A 323 44.32 0.74 0.22
CA LEU A 323 45.45 1.60 0.51
C LEU A 323 46.34 1.54 -0.73
N GLU A 324 46.40 2.64 -1.49
CA GLU A 324 47.41 2.76 -2.52
C GLU A 324 48.77 2.70 -1.82
N ASP A 325 49.53 1.65 -2.11
CA ASP A 325 50.94 1.55 -1.72
C ASP A 325 51.68 2.73 -2.32
N THR A 326 51.83 3.77 -1.53
CA THR A 326 52.80 4.83 -1.81
C THR A 326 54.18 4.27 -1.50
N ASN A 327 54.74 3.49 -2.41
CA ASN A 327 56.17 3.25 -2.47
C ASN A 327 56.83 4.38 -3.25
N VAL A 328 57.49 5.26 -2.49
CA VAL A 328 58.53 6.16 -2.97
C VAL A 328 59.88 5.45 -2.92
#